data_36f17c7a833860266cdbfcc125d19205
#
_entry.id   36f17c7a833860266cdbfcc125d19205
#
_cell.length_a   1.000
_cell.length_b   1.000
_cell.length_c   1.000
_cell.angle_alpha   90.00
_cell.angle_beta   90.00
_cell.angle_gamma   90.00
#
_symmetry.space_group_name_H-M   'P 1'
#
loop_
_entity.id
_entity.type
_entity.pdbx_description
1 polymer ?
#
loop_
_entity_poly.entity_id
_entity_poly.type
_entity_poly.pdbx_seq_one_letter_code
_entity_poly.pdbx_strand_id
1 'polypeptide(L)'
;DKGEKAEKTQLKYYYRFRSRQKGAIDALIDKTYAWYIAELKKQEDNSRYLYEMQLNPNSKSDADEGSSSRVFKRYKLSDEKQFSSLFFDEKEKLLGLLKHFVNRTGKYAVQGYPHKFGLLLHGPPGTGKTSLIKALAQHTGRSIVNVPLARITTNQELMDIMFDQRSAAPPPASRRLARPRL
;
A
#
# COMPACT_ATOMS: atom_id res chain seq x y z
N ASP A 1 3.47 6.88 -45.49
CA ASP A 1 2.42 6.25 -44.67
C ASP A 1 2.34 6.99 -43.34
N LYS A 2 1.41 7.96 -43.28
CA LYS A 2 1.23 8.81 -42.09
C LYS A 2 0.29 8.08 -41.13
N GLY A 3 0.84 7.53 -40.05
CA GLY A 3 0.04 6.96 -38.95
C GLY A 3 -0.86 8.01 -38.33
N GLU A 4 -2.14 7.88 -38.52
CA GLU A 4 -3.20 8.64 -37.90
C GLU A 4 -3.18 8.37 -36.38
N LYS A 5 -2.78 9.39 -35.61
CA LYS A 5 -2.92 9.35 -34.13
C LYS A 5 -4.42 9.43 -33.84
N ALA A 6 -5.00 8.32 -33.39
CA ALA A 6 -6.37 8.31 -32.88
C ALA A 6 -6.48 9.26 -31.68
N GLU A 7 -7.11 10.40 -31.86
CA GLU A 7 -7.50 11.32 -30.80
C GLU A 7 -8.48 10.61 -29.85
N LYS A 8 -8.08 10.44 -28.61
CA LYS A 8 -8.97 9.93 -27.56
C LYS A 8 -10.03 10.99 -27.29
N THR A 9 -11.21 10.81 -27.87
CA THR A 9 -12.38 11.66 -27.60
C THR A 9 -12.78 11.51 -26.14
N GLN A 10 -12.59 12.54 -25.31
CA GLN A 10 -13.07 12.59 -23.94
C GLN A 10 -14.54 12.99 -23.93
N LEU A 11 -15.43 12.08 -23.53
CA LEU A 11 -16.83 12.37 -23.28
C LEU A 11 -16.96 13.11 -21.94
N LYS A 12 -17.51 14.34 -21.97
CA LYS A 12 -17.81 15.13 -20.77
C LYS A 12 -19.32 15.15 -20.55
N TYR A 13 -19.73 14.78 -19.34
CA TYR A 13 -21.12 14.80 -18.91
C TYR A 13 -21.34 15.98 -17.99
N TYR A 14 -22.40 16.76 -18.22
CA TYR A 14 -22.81 17.88 -17.39
C TYR A 14 -24.17 17.59 -16.79
N TYR A 15 -24.27 17.67 -15.47
CA TYR A 15 -25.51 17.48 -14.73
C TYR A 15 -25.91 18.82 -14.11
N ARG A 16 -27.19 19.22 -14.26
CA ARG A 16 -27.74 20.43 -13.68
C ARG A 16 -28.91 20.09 -12.77
N PHE A 17 -28.76 20.37 -11.48
CA PHE A 17 -29.81 20.16 -10.49
C PHE A 17 -30.52 21.50 -10.22
N ARG A 18 -31.86 21.48 -10.15
CA ARG A 18 -32.68 22.64 -9.83
C ARG A 18 -33.71 22.22 -8.77
N SER A 19 -33.91 23.06 -7.77
CA SER A 19 -34.93 22.87 -6.72
C SER A 19 -35.66 24.18 -6.45
N ARG A 20 -36.94 24.07 -6.13
CA ARG A 20 -37.73 25.22 -5.65
C ARG A 20 -37.57 25.43 -4.13
N GLN A 21 -37.11 24.42 -3.43
CA GLN A 21 -36.94 24.44 -1.97
C GLN A 21 -35.51 24.85 -1.62
N LYS A 22 -35.36 25.87 -0.78
CA LYS A 22 -34.05 26.33 -0.28
C LYS A 22 -33.40 25.21 0.53
N GLY A 23 -32.11 24.93 0.26
CA GLY A 23 -31.34 23.91 0.97
C GLY A 23 -31.52 22.44 0.49
N ALA A 24 -32.48 22.19 -0.43
CA ALA A 24 -32.73 20.82 -0.91
C ALA A 24 -31.53 20.24 -1.71
N ILE A 25 -30.79 21.11 -2.39
CA ILE A 25 -29.61 20.71 -3.17
C ILE A 25 -28.48 20.36 -2.21
N ASP A 26 -28.26 21.16 -1.16
CA ASP A 26 -27.22 20.92 -0.14
C ASP A 26 -27.49 19.59 0.60
N ALA A 27 -28.75 19.38 1.01
CA ALA A 27 -29.17 18.13 1.65
C ALA A 27 -28.98 16.90 0.73
N LEU A 28 -29.21 17.05 -0.57
CA LEU A 28 -28.95 16.00 -1.57
C LEU A 28 -27.46 15.71 -1.68
N ILE A 29 -26.63 16.74 -1.72
CA ILE A 29 -25.16 16.62 -1.79
C ILE A 29 -24.65 15.88 -0.55
N ASP A 30 -25.07 16.32 0.66
CA ASP A 30 -24.63 15.71 1.92
C ASP A 30 -25.04 14.24 2.01
N LYS A 31 -26.29 13.92 1.64
CA LYS A 31 -26.80 12.55 1.61
C LYS A 31 -26.01 11.67 0.62
N THR A 32 -25.75 12.21 -0.58
CA THR A 32 -25.02 11.49 -1.61
C THR A 32 -23.57 11.28 -1.21
N TYR A 33 -22.94 12.28 -0.60
CA TYR A 33 -21.59 12.19 -0.09
C TYR A 33 -21.48 11.16 1.04
N ALA A 34 -22.39 11.18 2.00
CA ALA A 34 -22.44 10.19 3.09
C ALA A 34 -22.62 8.76 2.55
N TRP A 35 -23.50 8.57 1.57
CA TRP A 35 -23.67 7.28 0.90
C TRP A 35 -22.40 6.85 0.16
N TYR A 36 -21.76 7.76 -0.58
CA TYR A 36 -20.52 7.50 -1.30
C TYR A 36 -19.39 7.06 -0.36
N ILE A 37 -19.21 7.75 0.76
CA ILE A 37 -18.22 7.38 1.78
C ILE A 37 -18.52 6.01 2.38
N ALA A 38 -19.80 5.71 2.67
CA ALA A 38 -20.21 4.41 3.18
C ALA A 38 -19.93 3.28 2.16
N GLU A 39 -20.16 3.54 0.88
CA GLU A 39 -19.90 2.57 -0.20
C GLU A 39 -18.40 2.36 -0.43
N LEU A 40 -17.59 3.42 -0.37
CA LEU A 40 -16.13 3.31 -0.41
C LEU A 40 -15.59 2.43 0.72
N LYS A 41 -16.12 2.58 1.94
CA LYS A 41 -15.72 1.74 3.09
C LYS A 41 -16.07 0.26 2.89
N LYS A 42 -17.19 -0.05 2.23
CA LYS A 42 -17.53 -1.44 1.89
C LYS A 42 -16.59 -2.05 0.84
N GLN A 43 -16.04 -1.21 -0.04
CA GLN A 43 -15.11 -1.63 -1.09
C GLN A 43 -13.64 -1.62 -0.62
N GLU A 44 -13.36 -1.21 0.64
CA GLU A 44 -12.03 -1.31 1.20
C GLU A 44 -11.58 -2.77 1.20
N ASP A 45 -10.60 -3.04 0.34
CA ASP A 45 -9.99 -4.36 0.23
C ASP A 45 -9.02 -4.56 1.41
N ASN A 46 -9.49 -5.24 2.45
CA ASN A 46 -8.68 -5.62 3.62
C ASN A 46 -7.65 -6.72 3.30
N SER A 47 -7.53 -7.10 2.03
CA SER A 47 -6.53 -8.07 1.60
C SER A 47 -5.11 -7.51 1.78
N ARG A 48 -4.22 -8.39 2.19
CA ARG A 48 -2.80 -8.06 2.32
C ARG A 48 -2.06 -8.41 1.04
N TYR A 49 -1.07 -7.62 0.70
CA TYR A 49 -0.33 -7.74 -0.54
C TYR A 49 1.18 -7.81 -0.31
N LEU A 50 1.84 -8.54 -1.18
CA LEU A 50 3.28 -8.46 -1.40
C LEU A 50 3.51 -7.49 -2.56
N TYR A 51 4.23 -6.42 -2.30
CA TYR A 51 4.69 -5.45 -3.29
C TYR A 51 6.12 -5.77 -3.68
N GLU A 52 6.34 -6.01 -4.95
CA GLU A 52 7.66 -6.29 -5.51
C GLU A 52 8.08 -5.16 -6.44
N MET A 53 9.22 -4.56 -6.17
CA MET A 53 9.77 -3.48 -7.00
C MET A 53 10.21 -4.02 -8.35
N GLN A 54 9.67 -3.46 -9.44
CA GLN A 54 10.09 -3.74 -10.80
C GLN A 54 10.89 -2.56 -11.35
N LEU A 55 11.97 -2.89 -12.07
CA LEU A 55 12.68 -1.90 -12.87
C LEU A 55 11.87 -1.67 -14.16
N ASN A 56 11.55 -0.43 -14.45
CA ASN A 56 11.03 -0.07 -15.76
C ASN A 56 12.16 -0.17 -16.77
N PRO A 57 12.14 -1.11 -17.73
CA PRO A 57 13.16 -1.19 -18.76
C PRO A 57 13.19 0.04 -19.69
N ASN A 58 12.10 0.82 -19.70
CA ASN A 58 11.94 2.01 -20.55
C ASN A 58 12.40 3.33 -19.91
N SER A 59 12.93 3.33 -18.69
CA SER A 59 13.38 4.57 -18.04
C SER A 59 14.77 5.05 -18.50
N LYS A 60 15.31 4.50 -19.60
CA LYS A 60 16.60 4.92 -20.17
C LYS A 60 16.56 6.10 -21.14
N SER A 61 15.41 6.69 -21.41
CA SER A 61 15.29 7.69 -22.46
C SER A 61 14.49 8.92 -22.09
N ASP A 62 14.66 9.51 -20.92
CA ASP A 62 14.33 10.93 -20.81
C ASP A 62 15.04 11.45 -19.54
N ALA A 63 16.07 12.26 -19.78
CA ALA A 63 16.83 12.99 -18.79
C ALA A 63 15.98 14.13 -18.20
N ASP A 64 14.94 13.78 -17.48
CA ASP A 64 14.23 14.69 -16.60
C ASP A 64 14.49 14.23 -15.15
N GLU A 65 15.43 14.92 -14.53
CA GLU A 65 15.91 14.68 -13.18
C GLU A 65 14.79 14.94 -12.16
N GLY A 66 14.01 13.93 -11.80
CA GLY A 66 13.10 14.14 -10.67
C GLY A 66 12.07 13.07 -10.37
N SER A 67 11.74 12.18 -11.28
CA SER A 67 10.70 11.19 -11.00
C SER A 67 10.91 9.88 -11.74
N SER A 68 11.85 9.07 -11.27
CA SER A 68 11.87 7.67 -11.70
C SER A 68 10.57 7.01 -11.20
N SER A 69 9.61 6.85 -12.12
CA SER A 69 8.34 6.19 -11.84
C SER A 69 8.62 4.72 -11.48
N ARG A 70 8.77 4.46 -10.18
CA ARG A 70 8.94 3.11 -9.65
C ARG A 70 7.62 2.37 -9.81
N VAL A 71 7.67 1.22 -10.47
CA VAL A 71 6.51 0.35 -10.66
C VAL A 71 6.58 -0.80 -9.67
N PHE A 72 5.58 -0.91 -8.82
CA PHE A 72 5.42 -2.04 -7.92
C PHE A 72 4.40 -3.02 -8.49
N LYS A 73 4.80 -4.27 -8.66
CA LYS A 73 3.88 -5.37 -8.93
C LYS A 73 3.33 -5.88 -7.60
N ARG A 74 2.01 -6.08 -7.56
CA ARG A 74 1.32 -6.47 -6.34
C ARG A 74 0.78 -7.88 -6.47
N TYR A 75 1.03 -8.70 -5.46
CA TYR A 75 0.52 -10.08 -5.35
C TYR A 75 -0.28 -10.21 -4.07
N LYS A 76 -1.48 -10.78 -4.15
CA LYS A 76 -2.30 -11.05 -2.96
C LYS A 76 -1.61 -12.10 -2.09
N LEU A 77 -1.50 -11.83 -0.79
CA LEU A 77 -0.98 -12.79 0.18
C LEU A 77 -2.09 -13.76 0.59
N SER A 78 -1.75 -15.06 0.64
CA SER A 78 -2.65 -16.06 1.21
C SER A 78 -2.61 -16.02 2.75
N ASP A 79 -3.71 -16.42 3.39
CA ASP A 79 -3.83 -16.49 4.85
C ASP A 79 -3.33 -17.83 5.43
N GLU A 80 -2.82 -18.73 4.59
CA GLU A 80 -2.38 -20.08 4.98
C GLU A 80 -1.12 -20.08 5.87
N LYS A 81 -0.22 -19.09 5.69
CA LYS A 81 1.02 -19.03 6.44
C LYS A 81 0.79 -18.29 7.75
N GLN A 82 0.59 -19.09 8.82
CA GLN A 82 0.35 -18.59 10.17
C GLN A 82 1.47 -19.05 11.12
N PHE A 83 1.59 -18.40 12.28
CA PHE A 83 2.53 -18.85 13.31
C PHE A 83 2.24 -20.27 13.83
N SER A 84 0.99 -20.72 13.77
CA SER A 84 0.61 -22.10 14.15
C SER A 84 1.32 -23.17 13.30
N SER A 85 1.61 -22.84 12.03
CA SER A 85 2.30 -23.76 11.12
C SER A 85 3.83 -23.66 11.14
N LEU A 86 4.40 -22.83 12.02
CA LEU A 86 5.83 -22.64 12.15
C LEU A 86 6.33 -23.22 13.46
N PHE A 87 7.44 -23.97 13.39
CA PHE A 87 8.07 -24.61 14.55
C PHE A 87 9.54 -24.17 14.61
N PHE A 88 9.89 -23.44 15.66
CA PHE A 88 11.25 -22.99 15.97
C PHE A 88 11.33 -22.57 17.45
N ASP A 89 12.50 -22.70 18.07
CA ASP A 89 12.68 -22.58 19.53
C ASP A 89 12.32 -21.19 20.07
N GLU A 90 12.60 -20.12 19.31
CA GLU A 90 12.39 -18.74 19.75
C GLU A 90 10.98 -18.19 19.45
N LYS A 91 10.03 -19.03 19.04
CA LYS A 91 8.69 -18.61 18.62
C LYS A 91 7.95 -17.82 19.69
N GLU A 92 7.91 -18.34 20.92
CA GLU A 92 7.19 -17.69 22.04
C GLU A 92 7.80 -16.34 22.41
N LYS A 93 9.12 -16.25 22.40
CA LYS A 93 9.84 -14.99 22.62
C LYS A 93 9.52 -13.95 21.54
N LEU A 94 9.49 -14.37 20.27
CA LEU A 94 9.13 -13.51 19.15
C LEU A 94 7.69 -13.02 19.27
N LEU A 95 6.73 -13.89 19.57
CA LEU A 95 5.33 -13.53 19.78
C LEU A 95 5.15 -12.53 20.92
N GLY A 96 5.86 -12.71 22.03
CA GLY A 96 5.90 -11.77 23.15
C GLY A 96 6.38 -10.36 22.71
N LEU A 97 7.48 -10.31 21.96
CA LEU A 97 8.01 -9.06 21.42
C LEU A 97 7.03 -8.37 20.44
N LEU A 98 6.39 -9.15 19.58
CA LEU A 98 5.37 -8.65 18.66
C LEU A 98 4.15 -8.09 19.39
N LYS A 99 3.69 -8.76 20.45
CA LYS A 99 2.60 -8.27 21.29
C LYS A 99 2.92 -6.91 21.90
N HIS A 100 4.13 -6.72 22.42
CA HIS A 100 4.58 -5.43 22.92
C HIS A 100 4.66 -4.36 21.82
N PHE A 101 5.13 -4.74 20.65
CA PHE A 101 5.21 -3.84 19.50
C PHE A 101 3.83 -3.40 19.01
N VAL A 102 2.89 -4.32 18.81
CA VAL A 102 1.55 -4.03 18.30
C VAL A 102 0.76 -3.19 19.32
N ASN A 103 0.81 -3.57 20.60
CA ASN A 103 0.07 -2.90 21.68
C ASN A 103 0.76 -1.63 22.22
N ARG A 104 1.93 -1.28 21.71
CA ARG A 104 2.74 -0.15 22.20
C ARG A 104 3.02 -0.23 23.69
N THR A 105 3.36 -1.42 24.20
CA THR A 105 3.66 -1.66 25.62
C THR A 105 5.16 -1.90 25.84
N GLY A 106 5.59 -1.96 27.09
CA GLY A 106 7.00 -2.11 27.45
C GLY A 106 7.86 -0.97 26.91
N LYS A 107 8.96 -1.26 26.20
CA LYS A 107 9.85 -0.25 25.63
C LYS A 107 9.17 0.70 24.60
N TYR A 108 8.11 0.23 23.94
CA TYR A 108 7.37 1.02 22.94
C TYR A 108 6.34 1.98 23.56
N ALA A 109 6.13 1.92 24.88
CA ALA A 109 5.31 2.87 25.63
C ALA A 109 6.09 4.14 26.01
N VAL A 110 7.43 4.10 25.97
CA VAL A 110 8.29 5.21 26.35
C VAL A 110 8.20 6.31 25.29
N GLN A 111 7.90 7.53 25.70
CA GLN A 111 7.81 8.68 24.82
C GLN A 111 9.17 8.94 24.15
N GLY A 112 9.17 9.15 22.83
CA GLY A 112 10.39 9.34 22.04
C GLY A 112 11.10 8.04 21.62
N TYR A 113 10.69 6.88 22.13
CA TYR A 113 11.24 5.61 21.65
C TYR A 113 10.70 5.28 20.25
N PRO A 114 11.59 4.98 19.27
CA PRO A 114 11.13 4.72 17.90
C PRO A 114 10.27 3.46 17.81
N HIS A 115 9.07 3.60 17.25
CA HIS A 115 8.16 2.47 17.03
C HIS A 115 8.58 1.68 15.79
N LYS A 116 9.74 1.04 15.88
CA LYS A 116 10.31 0.18 14.82
C LYS A 116 10.67 -1.19 15.39
N PHE A 117 10.42 -2.22 14.60
CA PHE A 117 10.74 -3.60 14.96
C PHE A 117 11.58 -4.21 13.83
N GLY A 118 12.84 -4.52 14.10
CA GLY A 118 13.78 -5.11 13.17
C GLY A 118 14.07 -6.56 13.51
N LEU A 119 14.07 -7.42 12.50
CA LEU A 119 14.47 -8.82 12.58
C LEU A 119 15.55 -9.11 11.55
N LEU A 120 16.64 -9.71 11.97
CA LEU A 120 17.64 -10.27 11.08
C LEU A 120 17.40 -11.78 10.96
N LEU A 121 17.00 -12.22 9.76
CA LEU A 121 16.76 -13.62 9.46
C LEU A 121 17.94 -14.18 8.67
N HIS A 122 18.66 -15.14 9.26
CA HIS A 122 19.82 -15.78 8.63
C HIS A 122 19.67 -17.31 8.70
N GLY A 123 20.45 -18.02 7.91
CA GLY A 123 20.47 -19.50 7.86
C GLY A 123 20.38 -20.04 6.43
N PRO A 124 20.54 -21.36 6.26
CA PRO A 124 20.53 -22.00 4.95
C PRO A 124 19.20 -21.86 4.22
N PRO A 125 19.12 -22.06 2.91
CA PRO A 125 17.88 -22.08 2.17
C PRO A 125 16.95 -23.20 2.72
N GLY A 126 15.62 -22.98 2.62
CA GLY A 126 14.62 -23.96 3.08
C GLY A 126 14.25 -23.89 4.57
N THR A 127 14.94 -23.12 5.43
CA THR A 127 14.69 -23.04 6.88
C THR A 127 13.44 -22.21 7.28
N GLY A 128 12.58 -21.84 6.35
CA GLY A 128 11.30 -21.18 6.66
C GLY A 128 11.34 -19.66 6.82
N LYS A 129 12.47 -18.97 6.49
CA LYS A 129 12.59 -17.50 6.61
C LYS A 129 11.48 -16.74 5.90
N THR A 130 11.19 -17.08 4.65
CA THR A 130 10.11 -16.45 3.88
C THR A 130 8.72 -16.79 4.44
N SER A 131 8.53 -17.99 4.98
CA SER A 131 7.29 -18.39 5.65
C SER A 131 7.07 -17.57 6.92
N LEU A 132 8.13 -17.29 7.68
CA LEU A 132 8.08 -16.42 8.85
C LEU A 132 7.68 -14.98 8.48
N ILE A 133 8.24 -14.41 7.41
CA ILE A 133 7.87 -13.06 6.93
C ILE A 133 6.37 -13.01 6.60
N LYS A 134 5.84 -14.02 5.91
CA LYS A 134 4.41 -14.10 5.58
C LYS A 134 3.53 -14.27 6.82
N ALA A 135 3.96 -15.08 7.79
CA ALA A 135 3.25 -15.25 9.06
C ALA A 135 3.25 -13.96 9.91
N LEU A 136 4.36 -13.21 9.90
CA LEU A 136 4.44 -11.87 10.53
C LEU A 136 3.44 -10.90 9.90
N ALA A 137 3.37 -10.85 8.58
CA ALA A 137 2.42 -10.02 7.86
C ALA A 137 0.98 -10.41 8.17
N GLN A 138 0.69 -11.70 8.26
CA GLN A 138 -0.63 -12.21 8.64
C GLN A 138 -0.98 -11.82 10.08
N HIS A 139 -0.09 -12.04 11.04
CA HIS A 139 -0.30 -11.75 12.44
C HIS A 139 -0.48 -10.25 12.74
N THR A 140 0.23 -9.40 12.01
CA THR A 140 0.18 -7.94 12.19
C THR A 140 -0.85 -7.24 11.30
N GLY A 141 -1.52 -7.96 10.40
CA GLY A 141 -2.46 -7.39 9.44
C GLY A 141 -1.82 -6.47 8.40
N ARG A 142 -0.50 -6.61 8.13
CA ARG A 142 0.27 -5.70 7.27
C ARG A 142 0.61 -6.33 5.93
N SER A 143 0.74 -5.49 4.91
CA SER A 143 1.31 -5.87 3.62
C SER A 143 2.83 -5.94 3.70
N ILE A 144 3.45 -6.62 2.74
CA ILE A 144 4.90 -6.77 2.62
C ILE A 144 5.39 -5.92 1.44
N VAL A 145 6.46 -5.16 1.64
CA VAL A 145 7.20 -4.52 0.55
C VAL A 145 8.55 -5.20 0.44
N ASN A 146 8.81 -5.82 -0.70
CA ASN A 146 10.10 -6.46 -1.00
C ASN A 146 11.03 -5.43 -1.64
N VAL A 147 12.14 -5.14 -0.96
CA VAL A 147 13.13 -4.17 -1.39
C VAL A 147 14.44 -4.90 -1.70
N PRO A 148 14.73 -5.20 -2.98
CA PRO A 148 15.97 -5.87 -3.37
C PRO A 148 17.16 -4.90 -3.30
N LEU A 149 17.93 -4.92 -2.22
CA LEU A 149 19.06 -4.00 -1.99
C LEU A 149 20.11 -4.02 -3.10
N ALA A 150 20.28 -5.16 -3.79
CA ALA A 150 21.18 -5.25 -4.93
C ALA A 150 20.78 -4.36 -6.13
N ARG A 151 19.54 -3.85 -6.14
CA ARG A 151 19.02 -2.96 -7.20
C ARG A 151 19.00 -1.48 -6.80
N ILE A 152 19.36 -1.18 -5.56
CA ILE A 152 19.40 0.18 -5.04
C ILE A 152 20.82 0.69 -5.17
N THR A 153 20.99 1.83 -5.82
CA THR A 153 22.30 2.40 -6.11
C THR A 153 22.66 3.56 -5.17
N THR A 154 21.67 4.25 -4.62
CA THR A 154 21.89 5.44 -3.78
C THR A 154 21.12 5.34 -2.45
N ASN A 155 21.67 6.02 -1.42
CA ASN A 155 20.97 6.15 -0.14
C ASN A 155 19.64 6.91 -0.27
N GLN A 156 19.57 7.90 -1.16
CA GLN A 156 18.35 8.66 -1.40
C GLN A 156 17.24 7.74 -1.93
N GLU A 157 17.56 6.86 -2.84
CA GLU A 157 16.62 5.89 -3.40
C GLU A 157 16.05 4.94 -2.32
N LEU A 158 16.91 4.50 -1.39
CA LEU A 158 16.46 3.69 -0.25
C LEU A 158 15.53 4.48 0.67
N MET A 159 15.89 5.72 0.99
CA MET A 159 15.07 6.60 1.85
C MET A 159 13.71 6.87 1.23
N ASP A 160 13.67 7.14 -0.07
CA ASP A 160 12.41 7.36 -0.79
C ASP A 160 11.48 6.13 -0.73
N ILE A 161 12.04 4.92 -0.84
CA ILE A 161 11.26 3.68 -0.74
C ILE A 161 10.73 3.48 0.70
N MET A 162 11.57 3.75 1.69
CA MET A 162 11.25 3.53 3.10
C MET A 162 10.23 4.54 3.66
N PHE A 163 10.23 5.77 3.12
CA PHE A 163 9.40 6.87 3.62
C PHE A 163 8.31 7.32 2.66
N ASP A 164 8.24 6.77 1.44
CA ASP A 164 7.17 7.09 0.50
C ASP A 164 5.82 6.53 0.98
N GLN A 165 5.03 7.39 1.58
CA GLN A 165 3.68 7.07 2.02
C GLN A 165 2.71 6.75 0.87
N ARG A 166 3.05 7.13 -0.38
CA ARG A 166 2.20 6.89 -1.56
C ARG A 166 2.24 5.43 -2.00
N SER A 167 3.37 4.76 -1.77
CA SER A 167 3.54 3.34 -2.11
C SER A 167 2.85 2.40 -1.11
N ALA A 168 2.59 2.86 0.11
CA ALA A 168 2.01 2.05 1.19
C ALA A 168 0.47 1.96 1.12
N ALA A 169 -0.21 2.86 0.41
CA ALA A 169 -1.64 2.77 0.21
C ALA A 169 -1.94 2.09 -1.13
N PRO A 170 -2.74 1.01 -1.15
CA PRO A 170 -3.27 0.52 -2.41
C PRO A 170 -4.02 1.68 -3.06
N PRO A 171 -3.82 1.96 -4.37
CA PRO A 171 -4.65 2.94 -5.03
C PRO A 171 -6.10 2.46 -4.84
N PRO A 172 -7.00 3.30 -4.29
CA PRO A 172 -8.40 2.93 -4.22
C PRO A 172 -8.84 2.59 -5.64
N ALA A 173 -9.54 1.48 -5.81
CA ALA A 173 -10.03 1.01 -7.11
C ALA A 173 -10.83 2.09 -7.88
N SER A 174 -11.22 3.17 -7.20
CA SER A 174 -12.01 4.30 -7.68
C SER A 174 -11.21 5.48 -8.28
N ARG A 175 -9.87 5.46 -8.31
CA ARG A 175 -9.10 6.59 -8.91
C ARG A 175 -9.18 6.70 -10.43
N ARG A 176 -10.01 5.90 -11.10
CA ARG A 176 -10.36 6.13 -12.51
C ARG A 176 -11.48 7.16 -12.71
N LEU A 177 -12.12 7.65 -11.65
CA LEU A 177 -13.07 8.75 -11.77
C LEU A 177 -12.33 10.06 -11.47
N ALA A 178 -12.13 10.84 -12.53
CA ALA A 178 -11.55 12.18 -12.46
C ALA A 178 -12.28 12.99 -11.36
N ARG A 179 -11.52 13.60 -10.45
CA ARG A 179 -12.06 14.58 -9.50
C ARG A 179 -12.75 15.68 -10.30
N PRO A 180 -14.02 16.00 -10.05
CA PRO A 180 -14.58 17.24 -10.56
C PRO A 180 -13.77 18.40 -9.95
N ARG A 181 -13.18 19.22 -10.80
CA ARG A 181 -12.70 20.54 -10.38
C ARG A 181 -13.94 21.37 -10.10
N LEU A 182 -14.14 21.78 -8.86
CA LEU A 182 -15.03 22.86 -8.49
C LEU A 182 -14.53 24.16 -9.07
#